data_48228350fb0e0fde7d18caa344fe6e1a
#
_entry.id   48228350fb0e0fde7d18caa344fe6e1a
#
_cell.length_a   1.000
_cell.length_b   1.000
_cell.length_c   1.000
_cell.angle_alpha   90.00
_cell.angle_beta   90.00
_cell.angle_gamma   90.00
#
_symmetry.space_group_name_H-M   'P 1'
#
loop_
_entity.id
_entity.type
_entity.pdbx_description
1 polymer ?
#
loop_
_entity_poly.entity_id
_entity_poly.type
_entity_poly.pdbx_seq_one_letter_code
_entity_poly.pdbx_strand_id
1 'polypeptide(L)'
;MILALKRRKLMLFKLSTNKSMSEAAAALMAAVQANHFGVMQVHNLKDTMMKKGVEFGHECLIFEVCQPQQAKKVLEQNMSISTALPCRISIYQDGEKTNLATLKPTVLLKMFNAPQLEPVAQEVEDTIIKIMKEAAAG
;
A
#
# COMPACT_ATOMS: atom_id res chain seq x y z
N MET A 1 23.52 3.56 -10.79
CA MET A 1 22.50 4.52 -10.33
C MET A 1 21.23 4.51 -11.17
N ILE A 2 21.33 4.56 -12.50
CA ILE A 2 20.15 4.51 -13.40
C ILE A 2 19.37 3.20 -13.25
N LEU A 3 20.07 2.05 -13.13
CA LEU A 3 19.43 0.75 -12.90
C LEU A 3 18.69 0.68 -11.56
N ALA A 4 19.25 1.27 -10.50
CA ALA A 4 18.61 1.32 -9.20
C ALA A 4 17.33 2.16 -9.23
N LEU A 5 17.34 3.29 -9.95
CA LEU A 5 16.15 4.15 -10.12
C LEU A 5 15.07 3.45 -10.92
N LYS A 6 15.44 2.72 -12.00
CA LYS A 6 14.49 1.92 -12.79
C LYS A 6 13.87 0.82 -11.96
N ARG A 7 14.65 0.12 -11.13
CA ARG A 7 14.15 -0.91 -10.22
C ARG A 7 13.16 -0.34 -9.22
N ARG A 8 13.46 0.83 -8.63
CA ARG A 8 12.54 1.51 -7.69
C ARG A 8 11.22 1.86 -8.36
N LYS A 9 11.26 2.42 -9.59
CA LYS A 9 10.05 2.74 -10.37
C LYS A 9 9.22 1.50 -10.69
N LEU A 10 9.88 0.35 -10.93
CA LEU A 10 9.19 -0.91 -11.20
C LEU A 10 8.57 -1.53 -9.95
N MET A 11 9.13 -1.26 -8.77
CA MET A 11 8.67 -1.82 -7.50
C MET A 11 7.53 -1.00 -6.88
N LEU A 12 7.54 0.30 -7.10
CA LEU A 12 6.56 1.24 -6.52
C LEU A 12 5.50 1.63 -7.53
N PHE A 13 4.27 1.67 -7.06
CA PHE A 13 3.20 2.38 -7.74
C PHE A 13 2.86 3.61 -6.90
N LYS A 14 2.91 4.79 -7.51
CA LYS A 14 2.74 6.06 -6.81
C LYS A 14 1.83 7.00 -7.59
N LEU A 15 0.93 7.66 -6.87
CA LEU A 15 0.03 8.69 -7.40
C LEU A 15 0.10 9.93 -6.53
N SER A 16 -0.15 11.09 -7.14
CA SER A 16 -0.33 12.34 -6.41
C SER A 16 -1.77 12.82 -6.55
N THR A 17 -2.24 13.55 -5.56
CA THR A 17 -3.58 14.13 -5.55
C THR A 17 -3.55 15.52 -4.94
N ASN A 18 -4.52 16.36 -5.30
CA ASN A 18 -4.72 17.67 -4.70
C ASN A 18 -5.55 17.60 -3.40
N LYS A 19 -6.08 16.44 -3.07
CA LYS A 19 -6.80 16.24 -1.81
C LYS A 19 -5.90 16.45 -0.62
N SER A 20 -6.47 16.92 0.49
CA SER A 20 -5.75 16.98 1.76
C SER A 20 -5.46 15.56 2.26
N MET A 21 -4.60 15.44 3.28
CA MET A 21 -4.34 14.15 3.92
C MET A 21 -5.61 13.50 4.43
N SER A 22 -6.48 14.25 5.10
CA SER A 22 -7.73 13.70 5.64
C SER A 22 -8.72 13.32 4.55
N GLU A 23 -8.81 14.09 3.48
CA GLU A 23 -9.67 13.78 2.34
C GLU A 23 -9.18 12.51 1.61
N ALA A 24 -7.88 12.42 1.38
CA ALA A 24 -7.27 11.24 0.73
C ALA A 24 -7.45 9.98 1.61
N ALA A 25 -7.27 10.10 2.92
CA ALA A 25 -7.46 9.00 3.85
C ALA A 25 -8.91 8.49 3.84
N ALA A 26 -9.88 9.40 3.89
CA ALA A 26 -11.30 9.04 3.83
C ALA A 26 -11.66 8.39 2.50
N ALA A 27 -11.16 8.94 1.39
CA ALA A 27 -11.38 8.40 0.05
C ALA A 27 -10.76 7.00 -0.09
N LEU A 28 -9.57 6.79 0.48
CA LEU A 28 -8.91 5.49 0.46
C LEU A 28 -9.72 4.43 1.23
N MET A 29 -10.20 4.77 2.41
CA MET A 29 -11.02 3.84 3.20
C MET A 29 -12.28 3.44 2.46
N ALA A 30 -12.95 4.39 1.82
CA ALA A 30 -14.14 4.13 1.03
C ALA A 30 -13.83 3.24 -0.19
N ALA A 31 -12.74 3.51 -0.89
CA ALA A 31 -12.33 2.75 -2.07
C ALA A 31 -11.92 1.30 -1.69
N VAL A 32 -11.23 1.12 -0.57
CA VAL A 32 -10.86 -0.19 -0.05
C VAL A 32 -12.12 -1.03 0.16
N GLN A 33 -13.10 -0.46 0.84
CA GLN A 33 -14.35 -1.16 1.15
C GLN A 33 -15.16 -1.46 -0.11
N ALA A 34 -15.24 -0.49 -1.03
CA ALA A 34 -15.96 -0.65 -2.30
C ALA A 34 -15.37 -1.76 -3.18
N ASN A 35 -14.10 -2.07 -3.02
CA ASN A 35 -13.40 -3.10 -3.78
C ASN A 35 -13.22 -4.40 -2.98
N HIS A 36 -14.00 -4.57 -1.93
CA HIS A 36 -14.06 -5.81 -1.12
C HIS A 36 -12.75 -6.15 -0.39
N PHE A 37 -11.92 -5.16 -0.15
CA PHE A 37 -10.80 -5.26 0.77
C PHE A 37 -11.21 -4.70 2.12
N GLY A 38 -10.45 -5.01 3.16
CA GLY A 38 -10.63 -4.43 4.48
C GLY A 38 -9.40 -3.67 4.93
N VAL A 39 -9.61 -2.60 5.69
CA VAL A 39 -8.53 -1.91 6.38
C VAL A 39 -8.32 -2.62 7.71
N MET A 40 -7.16 -3.22 7.89
CA MET A 40 -6.81 -3.92 9.13
C MET A 40 -6.33 -2.95 10.20
N GLN A 41 -5.52 -1.98 9.80
CA GLN A 41 -4.94 -1.01 10.70
C GLN A 41 -4.47 0.22 9.93
N VAL A 42 -4.47 1.37 10.62
CA VAL A 42 -3.91 2.62 10.10
C VAL A 42 -2.85 3.08 11.10
N HIS A 43 -1.65 3.30 10.61
CA HIS A 43 -0.54 3.82 11.42
C HIS A 43 -0.31 5.28 11.09
N ASN A 44 -0.38 6.14 12.10
CA ASN A 44 0.01 7.54 11.97
C ASN A 44 1.43 7.66 12.52
N LEU A 45 2.42 7.71 11.62
CA LEU A 45 3.82 7.70 12.01
C LEU A 45 4.24 8.96 12.77
N LYS A 46 3.73 10.12 12.36
CA LYS A 46 4.00 11.38 13.04
C LYS A 46 3.55 11.31 14.50
N ASP A 47 2.34 10.84 14.71
CA ASP A 47 1.72 10.70 16.01
C ASP A 47 2.46 9.68 16.88
N THR A 48 2.80 8.54 16.29
CA THR A 48 3.53 7.48 16.97
C THR A 48 4.91 7.94 17.45
N MET A 49 5.62 8.68 16.60
CA MET A 49 6.93 9.23 16.97
C MET A 49 6.81 10.29 18.06
N MET A 50 5.80 11.14 17.96
CA MET A 50 5.55 12.18 18.95
C MET A 50 5.29 11.60 20.34
N LYS A 51 4.51 10.52 20.43
CA LYS A 51 4.23 9.82 21.68
C LYS A 51 5.48 9.23 22.31
N LYS A 52 6.52 9.00 21.53
CA LYS A 52 7.82 8.47 21.98
C LYS A 52 8.86 9.58 22.19
N GLY A 53 8.44 10.83 22.14
CA GLY A 53 9.32 11.98 22.34
C GLY A 53 10.18 12.34 21.12
N VAL A 54 9.85 11.84 19.95
CA VAL A 54 10.58 12.13 18.72
C VAL A 54 9.74 13.06 17.86
N GLU A 55 10.28 14.24 17.56
CA GLU A 55 9.63 15.18 16.63
C GLU A 55 9.83 14.72 15.20
N PHE A 56 8.72 14.65 14.45
CA PHE A 56 8.73 14.33 13.03
C PHE A 56 7.75 15.24 12.32
N GLY A 57 8.25 16.11 11.46
CA GLY A 57 7.48 17.20 10.86
C GLY A 57 6.68 16.82 9.62
N HIS A 58 6.60 15.55 9.26
CA HIS A 58 5.94 15.10 8.03
C HIS A 58 4.69 14.28 8.34
N GLU A 59 3.59 14.59 7.62
CA GLU A 59 2.38 13.78 7.69
C GLU A 59 2.59 12.48 6.92
N CYS A 60 2.38 11.35 7.60
CA CYS A 60 2.53 10.03 7.00
C CYS A 60 1.58 9.03 7.65
N LEU A 61 0.69 8.47 6.85
CA LEU A 61 -0.24 7.41 7.26
C LEU A 61 0.09 6.14 6.49
N ILE A 62 0.05 5.00 7.17
CA ILE A 62 0.21 3.69 6.53
C ILE A 62 -1.07 2.89 6.76
N PHE A 63 -1.73 2.51 5.68
CA PHE A 63 -2.93 1.69 5.71
C PHE A 63 -2.54 0.25 5.42
N GLU A 64 -2.79 -0.63 6.38
CA GLU A 64 -2.66 -2.06 6.15
C GLU A 64 -3.99 -2.59 5.63
N VAL A 65 -3.98 -3.14 4.42
CA VAL A 65 -5.19 -3.59 3.73
C VAL A 65 -5.07 -5.06 3.36
N CYS A 66 -6.19 -5.77 3.40
CA CYS A 66 -6.19 -7.20 3.14
C CYS A 66 -7.50 -7.64 2.50
N GLN A 67 -7.39 -8.59 1.58
CA GLN A 67 -8.50 -9.38 1.09
C GLN A 67 -8.29 -10.78 1.65
N PRO A 68 -9.08 -11.21 2.65
CA PRO A 68 -8.80 -12.43 3.41
C PRO A 68 -8.74 -13.70 2.57
N GLN A 69 -9.58 -13.82 1.56
CA GLN A 69 -9.60 -15.02 0.71
C GLN A 69 -8.31 -15.14 -0.11
N GLN A 70 -7.79 -14.02 -0.60
CA GLN A 70 -6.53 -14.01 -1.35
C GLN A 70 -5.35 -14.27 -0.42
N ALA A 71 -5.36 -13.68 0.77
CA ALA A 71 -4.35 -13.93 1.79
C ALA A 71 -4.28 -15.41 2.16
N LYS A 72 -5.42 -16.04 2.32
CA LYS A 72 -5.50 -17.46 2.62
C LYS A 72 -4.84 -18.31 1.54
N LYS A 73 -5.15 -18.06 0.28
CA LYS A 73 -4.54 -18.77 -0.87
C LYS A 73 -3.03 -18.68 -0.86
N VAL A 74 -2.52 -17.50 -0.59
CA VAL A 74 -1.08 -17.24 -0.59
C VAL A 74 -0.40 -17.93 0.58
N LEU A 75 -0.95 -17.81 1.78
CA LEU A 75 -0.36 -18.37 2.99
C LEU A 75 -0.41 -19.90 3.02
N GLU A 76 -1.45 -20.50 2.44
CA GLU A 76 -1.52 -21.96 2.33
C GLU A 76 -0.42 -22.53 1.44
N GLN A 77 0.08 -21.75 0.48
CA GLN A 77 1.20 -22.16 -0.36
C GLN A 77 2.55 -21.99 0.33
N ASN A 78 2.71 -20.90 1.09
CA ASN A 78 3.98 -20.61 1.76
C ASN A 78 3.74 -19.63 2.92
N MET A 79 3.81 -20.14 4.14
CA MET A 79 3.58 -19.34 5.34
C MET A 79 4.60 -18.22 5.52
N SER A 80 5.81 -18.36 4.97
CA SER A 80 6.83 -17.31 5.08
C SER A 80 6.45 -16.02 4.34
N ILE A 81 5.49 -16.10 3.41
CA ILE A 81 4.98 -14.91 2.71
C ILE A 81 4.27 -13.97 3.70
N SER A 82 3.91 -14.46 4.88
CA SER A 82 3.36 -13.60 5.94
C SER A 82 4.26 -12.42 6.29
N THR A 83 5.56 -12.53 6.03
CA THR A 83 6.50 -11.41 6.23
C THR A 83 6.25 -10.25 5.26
N ALA A 84 5.59 -10.50 4.14
CA ALA A 84 5.23 -9.48 3.15
C ALA A 84 3.75 -9.09 3.19
N LEU A 85 3.01 -9.59 4.17
CA LEU A 85 1.60 -9.27 4.36
C LEU A 85 1.39 -8.52 5.68
N PRO A 86 0.30 -7.76 5.83
CA PRO A 86 -0.65 -7.39 4.79
C PRO A 86 -0.08 -6.39 3.80
N CYS A 87 -0.80 -6.15 2.70
CA CYS A 87 -0.41 -5.10 1.76
C CYS A 87 -0.53 -3.73 2.43
N ARG A 88 0.35 -2.81 2.07
CA ARG A 88 0.38 -1.47 2.64
C ARG A 88 0.20 -0.42 1.58
N ILE A 89 -0.64 0.58 1.89
CA ILE A 89 -0.77 1.79 1.08
C ILE A 89 -0.37 2.95 1.98
N SER A 90 0.64 3.69 1.57
CA SER A 90 1.12 4.85 2.30
C SER A 90 0.47 6.12 1.75
N ILE A 91 0.04 7.03 2.63
CA ILE A 91 -0.37 8.38 2.25
C ILE A 91 0.55 9.33 2.99
N TYR A 92 1.23 10.17 2.24
CA TYR A 92 2.16 11.13 2.85
C TYR A 92 2.18 12.45 2.08
N GLN A 93 2.54 13.50 2.77
CA GLN A 93 2.65 14.83 2.18
C GLN A 93 4.10 15.10 1.78
N ASP A 94 4.27 15.56 0.55
CA ASP A 94 5.55 15.97 0.01
C ASP A 94 5.36 17.33 -0.64
N GLY A 95 5.82 18.37 0.07
CA GLY A 95 5.52 19.75 -0.33
C GLY A 95 4.03 20.03 -0.23
N GLU A 96 3.43 20.49 -1.33
CA GLU A 96 2.00 20.81 -1.39
C GLU A 96 1.14 19.64 -1.85
N LYS A 97 1.77 18.52 -2.24
CA LYS A 97 1.06 17.37 -2.79
C LYS A 97 0.90 16.28 -1.75
N THR A 98 -0.27 15.66 -1.80
CA THR A 98 -0.53 14.40 -1.09
C THR A 98 -0.23 13.25 -2.04
N ASN A 99 0.56 12.30 -1.58
CA ASN A 99 0.97 11.15 -2.37
C ASN A 99 0.41 9.86 -1.79
N LEU A 100 0.04 8.95 -2.67
CA LEU A 100 -0.32 7.58 -2.32
C LEU A 100 0.69 6.66 -2.97
N ALA A 101 1.22 5.70 -2.22
CA ALA A 101 2.24 4.79 -2.74
C ALA A 101 2.06 3.40 -2.17
N THR A 102 2.42 2.40 -2.97
CA THR A 102 2.44 1.00 -2.54
C THR A 102 3.57 0.26 -3.23
N LEU A 103 4.11 -0.75 -2.55
CA LEU A 103 4.97 -1.74 -3.19
C LEU A 103 4.09 -2.71 -3.96
N LYS A 104 4.46 -2.99 -5.21
CA LYS A 104 3.67 -3.88 -6.06
C LYS A 104 3.69 -5.31 -5.53
N PRO A 105 2.54 -5.91 -5.26
CA PRO A 105 2.48 -7.30 -4.79
C PRO A 105 3.19 -8.30 -5.69
N THR A 106 3.11 -8.13 -7.01
CA THR A 106 3.80 -9.03 -7.94
C THR A 106 5.31 -9.03 -7.75
N VAL A 107 5.88 -7.86 -7.44
CA VAL A 107 7.33 -7.72 -7.20
C VAL A 107 7.72 -8.37 -5.88
N LEU A 108 6.95 -8.12 -4.83
CA LEU A 108 7.19 -8.71 -3.52
C LEU A 108 7.12 -10.24 -3.58
N LEU A 109 6.15 -10.77 -4.30
CA LEU A 109 5.94 -12.21 -4.38
C LEU A 109 7.09 -12.93 -5.10
N LYS A 110 7.74 -12.27 -6.05
CA LYS A 110 8.90 -12.84 -6.75
C LYS A 110 10.05 -13.19 -5.81
N MET A 111 10.14 -12.53 -4.67
CA MET A 111 11.16 -12.80 -3.65
C MET A 111 11.00 -14.19 -3.01
N PHE A 112 9.80 -14.77 -3.08
CA PHE A 112 9.48 -16.04 -2.43
C PHE A 112 9.55 -17.23 -3.39
N ASN A 113 9.88 -16.99 -4.65
CA ASN A 113 10.04 -18.03 -5.66
C ASN A 113 8.81 -18.95 -5.77
N ALA A 114 7.64 -18.34 -5.81
CA ALA A 114 6.35 -19.04 -5.89
C ALA A 114 5.59 -18.64 -7.17
N PRO A 115 6.03 -19.12 -8.35
CA PRO A 115 5.44 -18.71 -9.62
C PRO A 115 3.97 -19.08 -9.77
N GLN A 116 3.51 -20.11 -9.08
CA GLN A 116 2.11 -20.52 -9.11
C GLN A 116 1.17 -19.49 -8.46
N LEU A 117 1.72 -18.55 -7.68
CA LEU A 117 0.95 -17.49 -7.03
C LEU A 117 0.92 -16.20 -7.85
N GLU A 118 1.59 -16.16 -8.99
CA GLU A 118 1.65 -14.96 -9.82
C GLU A 118 0.27 -14.45 -10.25
N PRO A 119 -0.69 -15.30 -10.66
CA PRO A 119 -2.03 -14.82 -10.99
C PRO A 119 -2.75 -14.16 -9.80
N VAL A 120 -2.60 -14.71 -8.59
CA VAL A 120 -3.18 -14.14 -7.37
C VAL A 120 -2.56 -12.78 -7.07
N ALA A 121 -1.25 -12.69 -7.14
CA ALA A 121 -0.52 -11.45 -6.91
C ALA A 121 -0.93 -10.36 -7.90
N GLN A 122 -1.10 -10.72 -9.17
CA GLN A 122 -1.52 -9.79 -10.20
C GLN A 122 -2.94 -9.27 -9.96
N GLU A 123 -3.84 -10.14 -9.56
CA GLU A 123 -5.22 -9.76 -9.23
C GLU A 123 -5.27 -8.80 -8.05
N VAL A 124 -4.52 -9.09 -6.99
CA VAL A 124 -4.41 -8.21 -5.82
C VAL A 124 -3.81 -6.87 -6.21
N GLU A 125 -2.75 -6.88 -6.99
CA GLU A 125 -2.09 -5.65 -7.45
C GLU A 125 -3.03 -4.79 -8.28
N ASP A 126 -3.75 -5.37 -9.23
CA ASP A 126 -4.69 -4.65 -10.08
C ASP A 126 -5.79 -3.99 -9.25
N THR A 127 -6.28 -4.68 -8.23
CA THR A 127 -7.31 -4.14 -7.34
C THR A 127 -6.74 -3.01 -6.46
N ILE A 128 -5.54 -3.16 -5.93
CA ILE A 128 -4.90 -2.11 -5.12
C ILE A 128 -4.66 -0.85 -5.96
N ILE A 129 -4.20 -1.01 -7.20
CA ILE A 129 -4.00 0.11 -8.11
C ILE A 129 -5.33 0.82 -8.39
N LYS A 130 -6.38 0.05 -8.63
CA LYS A 130 -7.73 0.60 -8.82
C LYS A 130 -8.20 1.38 -7.60
N ILE A 131 -8.02 0.81 -6.40
CA ILE A 131 -8.34 1.46 -5.13
C ILE A 131 -7.63 2.81 -5.01
N MET A 132 -6.33 2.82 -5.30
CA MET A 132 -5.53 4.03 -5.20
C MET A 132 -5.96 5.09 -6.21
N LYS A 133 -6.27 4.68 -7.44
CA LYS A 133 -6.78 5.60 -8.47
C LYS A 133 -8.12 6.20 -8.07
N GLU A 134 -9.01 5.41 -7.52
CA GLU A 134 -10.31 5.90 -7.01
C GLU A 134 -10.09 6.89 -5.86
N ALA A 135 -9.21 6.59 -4.96
CA ALA A 135 -8.91 7.45 -3.80
C ALA A 135 -8.29 8.79 -4.23
N ALA A 136 -7.46 8.78 -5.26
CA ALA A 136 -6.77 9.99 -5.74
C ALA A 136 -7.63 10.84 -6.67
N ALA A 137 -8.71 10.29 -7.24
CA ALA A 137 -9.55 10.96 -8.22
C ALA A 137 -10.38 12.09 -7.59
N GLY A 138 -10.56 13.14 -8.34
CA GLY A 138 -11.37 14.29 -7.92
C GLY A 138 -10.52 15.56 -7.71
#